data_b6a038c6c7d9a3335630ad4c37faf9e7
#
_entry.id   b6a038c6c7d9a3335630ad4c37faf9e7
#
_cell.length_a   1.000
_cell.length_b   1.000
_cell.length_c   1.000
_cell.angle_alpha   90.00
_cell.angle_beta   90.00
_cell.angle_gamma   90.00
#
_symmetry.space_group_name_H-M   'P 1'
#
loop_
_entity.id
_entity.type
_entity.pdbx_description
1 polymer ?
#
loop_
_entity_poly.entity_id
_entity_poly.type
_entity_poly.pdbx_seq_one_letter_code
_entity_poly.pdbx_strand_id
1 'polypeptide(L)'
;EGARLETVPRSDARIGTVGAPVDRTGVTAWNAAETATVLTLKAGAELDRAARLAIIGQDPQLARPTAQHILVAAEAGSKGTVVLDHTGTAALTQGVEVTVADGAELTLVTVQGWQDEAVHASNHRVRVTGRGVLKHVVVSLGGDVRICPDLGFSGEGGHIDAYGVYFTDSGQHQEHRPYVAHTEPHCYS
;
A
#
# COMPACT_ATOMS: atom_id res chain seq x y z
N GLU A 1 -9.38 17.54 7.95
CA GLU A 1 -9.90 17.05 9.28
C GLU A 1 -10.29 15.56 9.28
N GLY A 2 -10.61 14.95 8.17
CA GLY A 2 -11.08 13.55 8.08
C GLY A 2 -10.00 12.48 8.15
N ALA A 3 -8.72 12.80 8.10
CA ALA A 3 -7.61 11.84 8.15
C ALA A 3 -6.71 12.08 9.38
N ARG A 4 -6.02 11.01 9.82
CA ARG A 4 -5.01 11.05 10.87
C ARG A 4 -3.76 10.31 10.41
N LEU A 5 -2.59 10.90 10.63
CA LEU A 5 -1.29 10.30 10.38
C LEU A 5 -0.54 10.16 11.70
N GLU A 6 0.03 9.00 11.96
CA GLU A 6 0.81 8.71 13.17
C GLU A 6 1.91 7.69 12.88
N THR A 7 2.96 7.71 13.70
CA THR A 7 3.97 6.65 13.72
C THR A 7 3.78 5.85 15.00
N VAL A 8 3.70 4.53 14.86
CA VAL A 8 3.46 3.60 15.97
C VAL A 8 4.55 2.53 16.00
N PRO A 9 4.79 1.89 17.16
CA PRO A 9 5.65 0.71 17.19
C PRO A 9 5.01 -0.43 16.38
N ARG A 10 5.82 -1.32 15.82
CA ARG A 10 5.32 -2.48 15.07
C ARG A 10 4.42 -3.40 15.91
N SER A 11 4.54 -3.35 17.23
CA SER A 11 3.68 -4.08 18.17
C SER A 11 2.28 -3.48 18.37
N ASP A 12 1.96 -2.36 17.70
CA ASP A 12 0.59 -1.79 17.74
C ASP A 12 -0.42 -2.81 17.22
N ALA A 13 -1.54 -2.96 17.92
CA ALA A 13 -2.54 -3.99 17.66
C ALA A 13 -3.20 -3.89 16.28
N ARG A 14 -3.08 -2.76 15.60
CA ARG A 14 -3.60 -2.55 14.24
C ARG A 14 -2.70 -3.16 13.16
N ILE A 15 -1.43 -3.38 13.47
CA ILE A 15 -0.44 -3.90 12.53
C ILE A 15 -0.54 -5.43 12.45
N GLY A 16 -0.53 -5.99 11.24
CA GLY A 16 -0.63 -7.42 11.00
C GLY A 16 -2.06 -7.97 10.96
N THR A 17 -3.07 -7.10 11.06
CA THR A 17 -4.49 -7.54 11.05
C THR A 17 -4.96 -8.04 9.70
N VAL A 18 -4.29 -7.68 8.61
CA VAL A 18 -4.58 -8.19 7.25
C VAL A 18 -3.93 -9.54 6.95
N GLY A 19 -3.19 -10.10 7.89
CA GLY A 19 -2.47 -11.37 7.77
C GLY A 19 -0.96 -11.21 7.67
N ALA A 20 -0.24 -12.33 7.83
CA ALA A 20 1.22 -12.36 7.71
C ALA A 20 1.67 -12.25 6.24
N PRO A 21 2.83 -11.64 5.97
CA PRO A 21 3.39 -11.64 4.62
C PRO A 21 3.79 -13.06 4.21
N VAL A 22 3.53 -13.41 2.95
CA VAL A 22 3.79 -14.75 2.39
C VAL A 22 4.94 -14.77 1.38
N ASP A 23 5.35 -13.62 0.87
CA ASP A 23 6.47 -13.50 -0.05
C ASP A 23 7.74 -13.00 0.66
N ARG A 24 8.89 -13.22 0.02
CA ARG A 24 10.19 -12.85 0.57
C ARG A 24 10.32 -11.36 0.84
N THR A 25 9.79 -10.51 -0.03
CA THR A 25 9.81 -9.05 0.09
C THR A 25 9.04 -8.60 1.32
N GLY A 26 7.79 -9.06 1.44
CA GLY A 26 6.94 -8.73 2.57
C GLY A 26 7.53 -9.22 3.90
N VAL A 27 8.09 -10.43 3.94
CA VAL A 27 8.77 -10.98 5.14
C VAL A 27 9.99 -10.15 5.51
N THR A 28 10.79 -9.71 4.53
CA THR A 28 11.97 -8.87 4.78
C THR A 28 11.56 -7.53 5.38
N ALA A 29 10.58 -6.84 4.77
CA ALA A 29 10.06 -5.58 5.28
C ALA A 29 9.47 -5.74 6.70
N TRP A 30 8.68 -6.80 6.91
CA TRP A 30 8.07 -7.12 8.19
C TRP A 30 9.10 -7.30 9.31
N ASN A 31 10.18 -8.01 9.05
CA ASN A 31 11.20 -8.30 10.07
C ASN A 31 12.12 -7.11 10.37
N ALA A 32 12.35 -6.24 9.38
CA ALA A 32 13.31 -5.14 9.50
C ALA A 32 12.69 -3.81 9.96
N ALA A 33 11.38 -3.58 9.74
CA ALA A 33 10.72 -2.35 10.17
C ALA A 33 10.38 -2.40 11.67
N GLU A 34 10.91 -1.49 12.47
CA GLU A 34 10.65 -1.38 13.91
C GLU A 34 9.38 -0.60 14.22
N THR A 35 9.01 0.30 13.32
CA THR A 35 7.82 1.16 13.41
C THR A 35 6.96 1.05 12.17
N ALA A 36 5.72 1.47 12.29
CA ALA A 36 4.80 1.60 11.17
C ALA A 36 4.23 3.02 11.09
N THR A 37 4.07 3.51 9.87
CA THR A 37 3.29 4.72 9.59
C THR A 37 1.84 4.34 9.37
N VAL A 38 0.93 4.90 10.15
CA VAL A 38 -0.51 4.62 10.07
C VAL A 38 -1.24 5.86 9.56
N LEU A 39 -1.89 5.72 8.41
CA LEU A 39 -2.79 6.73 7.85
C LEU A 39 -4.22 6.21 7.95
N THR A 40 -5.03 6.88 8.76
CA THR A 40 -6.43 6.49 8.99
C THR A 40 -7.37 7.53 8.38
N LEU A 41 -8.30 7.09 7.54
CA LEU A 41 -9.50 7.83 7.20
C LEU A 41 -10.54 7.52 8.28
N LYS A 42 -10.97 8.54 9.02
CA LYS A 42 -11.88 8.38 10.17
C LYS A 42 -13.27 7.95 9.73
N ALA A 43 -13.95 7.21 10.56
CA ALA A 43 -15.30 6.72 10.28
C ALA A 43 -16.24 7.84 9.83
N GLY A 44 -16.96 7.60 8.73
CA GLY A 44 -17.90 8.55 8.13
C GLY A 44 -17.27 9.80 7.53
N ALA A 45 -15.94 9.94 7.55
CA ALA A 45 -15.29 11.10 6.96
C ALA A 45 -15.24 11.00 5.43
N GLU A 46 -15.44 12.11 4.76
CA GLU A 46 -15.24 12.26 3.32
C GLU A 46 -14.12 13.27 3.07
N LEU A 47 -13.08 12.88 2.33
CA LEU A 47 -11.95 13.74 2.03
C LEU A 47 -12.18 14.48 0.72
N ASP A 48 -12.24 15.80 0.78
CA ASP A 48 -12.34 16.68 -0.41
C ASP A 48 -11.07 16.67 -1.28
N ARG A 49 -9.93 16.27 -0.67
CA ARG A 49 -8.61 16.21 -1.33
C ARG A 49 -7.90 14.93 -0.96
N ALA A 50 -7.07 14.44 -1.89
CA ALA A 50 -6.23 13.29 -1.63
C ALA A 50 -5.28 13.53 -0.45
N ALA A 51 -5.23 12.57 0.47
CA ALA A 51 -4.19 12.51 1.50
C ALA A 51 -2.92 11.93 0.86
N ARG A 52 -1.87 12.74 0.76
CA ARG A 52 -0.60 12.33 0.15
C ARG A 52 0.44 12.04 1.23
N LEU A 53 1.01 10.85 1.19
CA LEU A 53 2.19 10.46 1.96
C LEU A 53 3.40 10.43 1.02
N ALA A 54 4.30 11.39 1.19
CA ALA A 54 5.53 11.46 0.41
C ALA A 54 6.61 10.56 1.04
N ILE A 55 7.16 9.65 0.25
CA ILE A 55 8.29 8.79 0.61
C ILE A 55 9.48 9.23 -0.23
N ILE A 56 10.48 9.83 0.42
CA ILE A 56 11.59 10.48 -0.28
C ILE A 56 12.89 9.73 0.00
N GLY A 57 13.42 9.08 -1.02
CA GLY A 57 14.74 8.45 -1.00
C GLY A 57 15.85 9.50 -1.01
N GLN A 58 16.79 9.37 -0.08
CA GLN A 58 17.92 10.30 0.09
C GLN A 58 19.27 9.56 0.15
N ASP A 59 19.35 8.40 -0.49
CA ASP A 59 20.56 7.59 -0.51
C ASP A 59 20.98 7.26 -1.97
N PRO A 60 21.61 8.20 -2.67
CA PRO A 60 21.95 8.03 -4.09
C PRO A 60 23.01 6.94 -4.34
N GLN A 61 23.70 6.46 -3.31
CA GLN A 61 24.69 5.39 -3.41
C GLN A 61 24.14 4.02 -2.99
N LEU A 62 22.88 3.94 -2.56
CA LEU A 62 22.22 2.74 -2.03
C LEU A 62 23.02 2.05 -0.91
N ALA A 63 23.79 2.85 -0.14
CA ALA A 63 24.66 2.34 0.90
C ALA A 63 23.92 1.87 2.16
N ARG A 64 22.67 2.28 2.32
CA ARG A 64 21.84 2.01 3.49
C ARG A 64 20.48 1.48 3.10
N PRO A 65 20.35 0.18 2.79
CA PRO A 65 19.05 -0.43 2.58
C PRO A 65 18.11 -0.17 3.75
N THR A 66 16.89 0.23 3.46
CA THR A 66 15.88 0.59 4.45
C THR A 66 14.64 -0.28 4.35
N ALA A 67 13.94 -0.44 5.47
CA ALA A 67 12.65 -1.10 5.51
C ALA A 67 11.58 -0.14 6.05
N GLN A 68 10.39 -0.20 5.48
CA GLN A 68 9.26 0.61 5.91
C GLN A 68 8.00 -0.23 6.01
N HIS A 69 7.17 0.06 7.01
CA HIS A 69 5.84 -0.49 7.14
C HIS A 69 4.80 0.62 7.16
N ILE A 70 3.77 0.50 6.33
CA ILE A 70 2.66 1.46 6.22
C ILE A 70 1.35 0.70 6.42
N LEU A 71 0.44 1.28 7.22
CA LEU A 71 -0.96 0.88 7.27
C LEU A 71 -1.84 2.04 6.76
N VAL A 72 -2.65 1.76 5.76
CA VAL A 72 -3.74 2.64 5.33
C VAL A 72 -5.05 2.02 5.78
N ALA A 73 -5.74 2.69 6.71
CA ALA A 73 -7.00 2.22 7.26
C ALA A 73 -8.15 3.16 6.85
N ALA A 74 -9.10 2.66 6.07
CA ALA A 74 -10.37 3.33 5.79
C ALA A 74 -11.42 2.78 6.74
N GLU A 75 -11.79 3.56 7.77
CA GLU A 75 -12.81 3.18 8.76
C GLU A 75 -14.22 3.21 8.15
N ALA A 76 -15.19 2.58 8.82
CA ALA A 76 -16.53 2.36 8.30
C ALA A 76 -17.18 3.65 7.74
N GLY A 77 -17.70 3.55 6.52
CA GLY A 77 -18.38 4.65 5.82
C GLY A 77 -17.47 5.81 5.42
N SER A 78 -16.15 5.70 5.59
CA SER A 78 -15.23 6.75 5.13
C SER A 78 -15.07 6.73 3.61
N LYS A 79 -14.80 7.91 3.01
CA LYS A 79 -14.53 8.04 1.57
C LYS A 79 -13.32 8.91 1.34
N GLY A 80 -12.44 8.49 0.42
CA GLY A 80 -11.31 9.34 0.08
C GLY A 80 -10.27 8.68 -0.81
N THR A 81 -9.32 9.51 -1.22
CA THR A 81 -8.14 9.09 -1.97
C THR A 81 -6.89 9.24 -1.11
N VAL A 82 -6.08 8.20 -1.11
CA VAL A 82 -4.73 8.20 -0.51
C VAL A 82 -3.71 8.00 -1.61
N VAL A 83 -2.65 8.78 -1.58
CA VAL A 83 -1.52 8.66 -2.51
C VAL A 83 -0.26 8.37 -1.72
N LEU A 84 0.36 7.23 -1.97
CA LEU A 84 1.73 6.92 -1.55
C LEU A 84 2.66 7.32 -2.69
N ASP A 85 3.42 8.37 -2.51
CA ASP A 85 4.22 8.98 -3.56
C ASP A 85 5.71 8.86 -3.27
N HIS A 86 6.38 8.01 -4.04
CA HIS A 86 7.79 7.66 -3.87
C HIS A 86 8.64 8.42 -4.87
N THR A 87 9.68 9.10 -4.40
CA THR A 87 10.60 9.89 -5.22
C THR A 87 12.04 9.82 -4.69
N GLY A 88 12.99 10.24 -5.52
CA GLY A 88 14.43 10.23 -5.17
C GLY A 88 15.07 8.86 -5.36
N THR A 89 16.11 8.54 -4.59
CA THR A 89 16.85 7.28 -4.70
C THR A 89 16.95 6.59 -3.35
N ALA A 90 16.61 5.31 -3.30
CA ALA A 90 16.74 4.46 -2.12
C ALA A 90 16.81 2.99 -2.51
N ALA A 91 17.40 2.16 -1.64
CA ALA A 91 17.14 0.73 -1.60
C ALA A 91 16.07 0.47 -0.53
N LEU A 92 14.81 0.32 -0.95
CA LEU A 92 13.66 0.23 -0.05
C LEU A 92 12.97 -1.12 -0.16
N THR A 93 12.77 -1.77 1.00
CA THR A 93 11.82 -2.88 1.13
C THR A 93 10.60 -2.40 1.92
N GLN A 94 9.41 -2.54 1.37
CA GLN A 94 8.22 -1.94 1.97
C GLN A 94 7.08 -2.95 2.13
N GLY A 95 6.47 -2.96 3.31
CA GLY A 95 5.19 -3.61 3.57
C GLY A 95 4.08 -2.57 3.63
N VAL A 96 3.03 -2.75 2.87
CA VAL A 96 1.83 -1.91 2.92
C VAL A 96 0.64 -2.77 3.31
N GLU A 97 0.01 -2.45 4.42
CA GLU A 97 -1.28 -3.02 4.82
C GLU A 97 -2.40 -2.06 4.47
N VAL A 98 -3.50 -2.59 3.99
CA VAL A 98 -4.69 -1.79 3.64
C VAL A 98 -5.92 -2.47 4.19
N THR A 99 -6.67 -1.75 5.02
CA THR A 99 -7.97 -2.18 5.51
C THR A 99 -9.05 -1.24 5.01
N VAL A 100 -10.09 -1.81 4.40
CA VAL A 100 -11.27 -1.06 3.96
C VAL A 100 -12.47 -1.65 4.69
N ALA A 101 -13.02 -0.90 5.63
CA ALA A 101 -14.14 -1.35 6.46
C ALA A 101 -15.48 -1.30 5.71
N ASP A 102 -16.52 -1.87 6.31
CA ASP A 102 -17.87 -1.91 5.72
C ASP A 102 -18.36 -0.52 5.31
N GLY A 103 -18.81 -0.40 4.07
CA GLY A 103 -19.31 0.84 3.48
C GLY A 103 -18.25 1.92 3.24
N ALA A 104 -16.98 1.65 3.48
CA ALA A 104 -15.91 2.59 3.13
C ALA A 104 -15.57 2.53 1.64
N GLU A 105 -15.17 3.67 1.07
CA GLU A 105 -14.75 3.80 -0.33
C GLU A 105 -13.34 4.42 -0.38
N LEU A 106 -12.34 3.60 -0.65
CA LEU A 106 -10.94 4.02 -0.72
C LEU A 106 -10.41 3.94 -2.15
N THR A 107 -9.84 5.04 -2.64
CA THR A 107 -8.92 4.99 -3.77
C THR A 107 -7.49 5.07 -3.23
N LEU A 108 -6.72 3.99 -3.37
CA LEU A 108 -5.29 3.97 -3.04
C LEU A 108 -4.47 4.03 -4.32
N VAL A 109 -3.71 5.08 -4.47
CA VAL A 109 -2.76 5.24 -5.58
C VAL A 109 -1.35 5.13 -5.02
N THR A 110 -0.54 4.25 -5.57
CA THR A 110 0.88 4.18 -5.24
C THR A 110 1.70 4.55 -6.47
N VAL A 111 2.53 5.58 -6.34
CA VAL A 111 3.36 6.10 -7.42
C VAL A 111 4.82 5.82 -7.09
N GLN A 112 5.50 5.10 -7.95
CA GLN A 112 6.93 4.83 -7.90
C GLN A 112 7.63 5.73 -8.93
N GLY A 113 7.74 7.01 -8.62
CA GLY A 113 8.46 8.03 -9.40
C GLY A 113 9.93 8.13 -8.98
N TRP A 114 10.57 6.97 -8.80
CA TRP A 114 11.95 6.87 -8.38
C TRP A 114 12.93 7.36 -9.45
N GLN A 115 14.16 7.70 -9.04
CA GLN A 115 15.28 7.84 -9.95
C GLN A 115 15.78 6.46 -10.40
N ASP A 116 16.52 6.42 -11.50
CA ASP A 116 16.87 5.18 -12.21
C ASP A 116 17.62 4.16 -11.35
N GLU A 117 18.47 4.64 -10.43
CA GLU A 117 19.29 3.78 -9.57
C GLU A 117 18.52 3.19 -8.39
N ALA A 118 17.30 3.69 -8.11
CA ALA A 118 16.54 3.23 -6.95
C ALA A 118 16.10 1.77 -7.10
N VAL A 119 16.09 1.05 -5.99
CA VAL A 119 15.58 -0.31 -5.90
C VAL A 119 14.44 -0.33 -4.89
N HIS A 120 13.24 -0.69 -5.34
CA HIS A 120 12.06 -0.75 -4.49
C HIS A 120 11.31 -2.07 -4.64
N ALA A 121 11.23 -2.82 -3.56
CA ALA A 121 10.43 -4.03 -3.49
C ALA A 121 9.33 -3.87 -2.44
N SER A 122 8.06 -4.01 -2.84
CA SER A 122 6.91 -3.82 -1.95
C SER A 122 5.89 -4.96 -2.06
N ASN A 123 5.32 -5.31 -0.91
CA ASN A 123 4.16 -6.18 -0.80
C ASN A 123 2.99 -5.38 -0.25
N HIS A 124 1.87 -5.34 -0.97
CA HIS A 124 0.64 -4.69 -0.53
C HIS A 124 -0.37 -5.75 -0.13
N ARG A 125 -0.68 -5.83 1.15
CA ARG A 125 -1.70 -6.76 1.69
C ARG A 125 -2.98 -6.00 1.99
N VAL A 126 -4.04 -6.43 1.34
CA VAL A 126 -5.33 -5.73 1.38
C VAL A 126 -6.41 -6.64 1.91
N ARG A 127 -7.27 -6.10 2.78
CA ARG A 127 -8.54 -6.73 3.16
C ARG A 127 -9.67 -5.72 3.08
N VAL A 128 -10.66 -6.08 2.26
CA VAL A 128 -11.92 -5.35 2.13
C VAL A 128 -12.97 -6.09 2.92
N THR A 129 -13.62 -5.41 3.86
CA THR A 129 -14.59 -5.99 4.77
C THR A 129 -16.02 -5.56 4.39
N GLY A 130 -16.95 -6.51 4.38
CA GLY A 130 -18.34 -6.25 4.04
C GLY A 130 -18.47 -5.57 2.68
N ARG A 131 -19.29 -4.54 2.57
CA ARG A 131 -19.54 -3.76 1.35
C ARG A 131 -18.51 -2.64 1.12
N GLY A 132 -17.31 -2.82 1.61
CA GLY A 132 -16.21 -1.89 1.31
C GLY A 132 -15.86 -1.89 -0.17
N VAL A 133 -15.39 -0.76 -0.68
CA VAL A 133 -14.96 -0.58 -2.06
C VAL A 133 -13.52 -0.07 -2.09
N LEU A 134 -12.64 -0.78 -2.76
CA LEU A 134 -11.27 -0.37 -3.00
C LEU A 134 -11.01 -0.19 -4.49
N LYS A 135 -10.45 0.96 -4.86
CA LYS A 135 -9.73 1.13 -6.10
C LYS A 135 -8.23 1.17 -5.79
N HIS A 136 -7.49 0.16 -6.21
CA HIS A 136 -6.04 0.06 -6.00
C HIS A 136 -5.31 0.32 -7.31
N VAL A 137 -4.53 1.39 -7.35
CA VAL A 137 -3.80 1.83 -8.55
C VAL A 137 -2.31 1.83 -8.27
N VAL A 138 -1.55 1.06 -9.05
CA VAL A 138 -0.08 1.01 -8.99
C VAL A 138 0.49 1.67 -10.25
N VAL A 139 1.32 2.70 -10.05
CA VAL A 139 1.97 3.45 -11.13
C VAL A 139 3.47 3.38 -10.93
N SER A 140 4.21 2.77 -11.86
CA SER A 140 5.67 2.64 -11.79
C SER A 140 6.32 3.32 -13.00
N LEU A 141 7.16 4.33 -12.73
CA LEU A 141 7.71 5.24 -13.73
C LEU A 141 9.25 5.34 -13.69
N GLY A 142 9.91 4.74 -12.72
CA GLY A 142 11.37 4.78 -12.61
C GLY A 142 11.91 3.76 -11.60
N GLY A 143 13.22 3.52 -11.65
CA GLY A 143 13.93 2.58 -10.80
C GLY A 143 13.74 1.10 -11.15
N ASP A 144 14.36 0.24 -10.35
CA ASP A 144 14.12 -1.21 -10.35
C ASP A 144 13.02 -1.52 -9.31
N VAL A 145 11.80 -1.79 -9.78
CA VAL A 145 10.60 -1.81 -8.96
C VAL A 145 9.87 -3.14 -9.07
N ARG A 146 9.57 -3.73 -7.91
CA ARG A 146 8.70 -4.90 -7.80
C ARG A 146 7.58 -4.65 -6.80
N ILE A 147 6.33 -4.66 -7.25
CA ILE A 147 5.14 -4.51 -6.42
C ILE A 147 4.28 -5.77 -6.48
N CYS A 148 4.01 -6.37 -5.33
CA CYS A 148 3.24 -7.59 -5.19
C CYS A 148 1.95 -7.31 -4.38
N PRO A 149 0.85 -6.90 -5.01
CA PRO A 149 -0.44 -6.78 -4.34
C PRO A 149 -1.05 -8.15 -4.03
N ASP A 150 -1.45 -8.36 -2.77
CA ASP A 150 -2.26 -9.48 -2.28
C ASP A 150 -3.60 -8.93 -1.80
N LEU A 151 -4.61 -9.07 -2.64
CA LEU A 151 -5.91 -8.46 -2.48
C LEU A 151 -6.93 -9.52 -2.06
N GLY A 152 -7.66 -9.26 -0.99
CA GLY A 152 -8.64 -10.21 -0.51
C GLY A 152 -9.79 -9.56 0.23
N PHE A 153 -10.78 -10.38 0.53
CA PHE A 153 -12.03 -10.00 1.18
C PHE A 153 -12.13 -10.63 2.57
N SER A 154 -12.91 -9.99 3.45
CA SER A 154 -13.30 -10.48 4.76
C SER A 154 -14.77 -10.13 4.99
N GLY A 155 -15.65 -11.04 4.60
CA GLY A 155 -17.10 -10.82 4.55
C GLY A 155 -17.60 -10.53 3.13
N GLU A 156 -18.90 -10.71 2.93
CA GLU A 156 -19.55 -10.66 1.62
C GLU A 156 -19.79 -9.25 1.09
N GLY A 157 -19.87 -9.12 -0.23
CA GLY A 157 -20.31 -7.90 -0.93
C GLY A 157 -19.23 -6.88 -1.20
N GLY A 158 -17.96 -7.19 -0.92
CA GLY A 158 -16.84 -6.29 -1.17
C GLY A 158 -16.52 -6.13 -2.66
N HIS A 159 -15.91 -4.99 -3.01
CA HIS A 159 -15.51 -4.69 -4.38
C HIS A 159 -14.05 -4.20 -4.40
N ILE A 160 -13.25 -4.76 -5.31
CA ILE A 160 -11.86 -4.33 -5.56
C ILE A 160 -11.66 -4.11 -7.05
N ASP A 161 -11.33 -2.87 -7.44
CA ASP A 161 -10.78 -2.57 -8.76
C ASP A 161 -9.25 -2.43 -8.63
N ALA A 162 -8.49 -3.23 -9.39
CA ALA A 162 -7.04 -3.19 -9.40
C ALA A 162 -6.50 -2.76 -10.76
N TYR A 163 -5.69 -1.71 -10.78
CA TYR A 163 -5.08 -1.16 -11.98
C TYR A 163 -3.56 -1.08 -11.82
N GLY A 164 -2.84 -1.40 -12.89
CA GLY A 164 -1.39 -1.26 -12.95
C GLY A 164 -0.98 -0.53 -14.22
N VAL A 165 -0.12 0.48 -14.07
CA VAL A 165 0.52 1.19 -15.17
C VAL A 165 2.00 1.24 -14.89
N TYR A 166 2.83 0.88 -15.85
CA TYR A 166 4.27 1.06 -15.79
C TYR A 166 4.81 1.56 -17.11
N PHE A 167 5.87 2.33 -17.02
CA PHE A 167 6.62 2.81 -18.15
C PHE A 167 8.11 2.69 -17.82
N THR A 168 8.83 1.88 -18.59
CA THR A 168 10.25 1.59 -18.37
C THR A 168 11.12 2.29 -19.40
N ASP A 169 12.27 2.75 -18.99
CA ASP A 169 13.37 3.21 -19.85
C ASP A 169 14.54 2.21 -19.77
N SER A 170 15.62 2.53 -20.49
CA SER A 170 16.80 1.67 -20.56
C SER A 170 17.41 1.38 -19.18
N GLY A 171 17.64 0.10 -18.90
CA GLY A 171 18.25 -0.35 -17.65
C GLY A 171 17.31 -0.50 -16.46
N GLN A 172 16.03 -0.13 -16.60
CA GLN A 172 15.02 -0.29 -15.56
C GLN A 172 14.33 -1.64 -15.64
N HIS A 173 13.87 -2.15 -14.50
CA HIS A 173 13.00 -3.31 -14.40
C HIS A 173 11.75 -2.99 -13.59
N GLN A 174 10.57 -3.31 -14.14
CA GLN A 174 9.30 -3.03 -13.49
C GLN A 174 8.46 -4.32 -13.46
N GLU A 175 8.12 -4.78 -12.24
CA GLU A 175 7.32 -5.99 -12.05
C GLU A 175 6.10 -5.70 -11.19
N HIS A 176 4.90 -5.95 -11.71
CA HIS A 176 3.66 -5.98 -10.94
C HIS A 176 3.13 -7.42 -10.90
N ARG A 177 2.96 -7.96 -9.68
CA ARG A 177 2.46 -9.34 -9.47
C ARG A 177 1.22 -9.33 -8.58
N PRO A 178 0.06 -8.92 -9.10
CA PRO A 178 -1.17 -8.94 -8.33
C PRO A 178 -1.67 -10.38 -8.12
N TYR A 179 -2.17 -10.64 -6.93
CA TYR A 179 -2.93 -11.81 -6.57
C TYR A 179 -4.27 -11.37 -5.97
N VAL A 180 -5.37 -11.98 -6.40
CA VAL A 180 -6.71 -11.67 -5.89
C VAL A 180 -7.35 -12.96 -5.40
N ALA A 181 -7.78 -12.99 -4.14
CA ALA A 181 -8.46 -14.13 -3.52
C ALA A 181 -9.95 -13.83 -3.29
N HIS A 182 -10.81 -14.57 -3.98
CA HIS A 182 -12.25 -14.57 -3.76
C HIS A 182 -12.62 -15.71 -2.81
N THR A 183 -12.51 -15.46 -1.51
CA THR A 183 -12.84 -16.42 -0.45
C THR A 183 -14.23 -16.23 0.14
N GLU A 184 -14.85 -15.09 -0.17
CA GLU A 184 -16.14 -14.67 0.36
C GLU A 184 -17.19 -14.54 -0.75
N PRO A 185 -18.48 -14.82 -0.47
CA PRO A 185 -19.54 -14.74 -1.47
C PRO A 185 -19.86 -13.29 -1.87
N HIS A 186 -20.42 -13.14 -3.06
CA HIS A 186 -20.89 -11.84 -3.60
C HIS A 186 -19.85 -10.74 -3.67
N CYS A 187 -18.56 -11.11 -3.75
CA CYS A 187 -17.45 -10.17 -3.93
C CYS A 187 -17.11 -10.03 -5.43
N TYR A 188 -16.62 -8.85 -5.81
CA TYR A 188 -16.27 -8.50 -7.19
C TYR A 188 -14.84 -7.96 -7.28
N SER A 189 -14.15 -8.31 -8.37
CA SER A 189 -12.87 -7.69 -8.73
C SER A 189 -12.71 -7.60 -10.25
#